data_4e39ba4fc1d28206981a2cc067819b50
#
_entry.id   4e39ba4fc1d28206981a2cc067819b50
#
_cell.length_a   1.000
_cell.length_b   1.000
_cell.length_c   1.000
_cell.angle_alpha   90.00
_cell.angle_beta   90.00
_cell.angle_gamma   90.00
#
_symmetry.space_group_name_H-M   'P 1'
#
loop_
_entity.id
_entity.type
_entity.pdbx_description
1 polymer ?
#
loop_
_entity_poly.entity_id
_entity_poly.type
_entity_poly.pdbx_seq_one_letter_code
_entity_poly.pdbx_strand_id
1 'polypeptide(L)'
;MGSEMCIRDRSIFSGLFHENHKEVIDELFSKLALDQDNGIKALDEFTDYRTYMDYDIKITHEDGSYSLYSKVCEEKSGGETQTPFYVTVAASFVQLYNNNIGGEAIGMVMFDEAFNNMDDERIGAVLEFMNRLPLQIVIAAPPDKIQYIGPKMQETLLVLTDDKVSFVEEYRYASGRK
;
A
#
# COMPACT_ATOMS: atom_id res chain seq x y z
N MET A 1 5.45 -6.11 -17.67
CA MET A 1 4.13 -6.03 -18.33
C MET A 1 3.30 -5.08 -17.49
N GLY A 2 3.00 -3.90 -18.05
CA GLY A 2 2.40 -2.80 -17.33
C GLY A 2 0.98 -3.10 -16.90
N SER A 3 0.65 -2.87 -15.65
CA SER A 3 -0.73 -2.70 -15.24
C SER A 3 -1.20 -1.37 -15.82
N GLU A 4 -1.90 -1.42 -16.92
CA GLU A 4 -2.70 -0.30 -17.38
C GLU A 4 -3.84 -0.10 -16.38
N MET A 5 -3.56 0.70 -15.37
CA MET A 5 -4.64 1.35 -14.63
C MET A 5 -5.20 2.41 -15.59
N CYS A 6 -6.17 2.00 -16.40
CA CYS A 6 -6.93 2.91 -17.25
C CYS A 6 -7.83 3.80 -16.36
N ILE A 7 -7.21 4.72 -15.64
CA ILE A 7 -7.86 6.00 -15.36
C ILE A 7 -7.66 6.80 -16.64
N ARG A 8 -8.48 6.53 -17.64
CA ARG A 8 -8.73 7.50 -18.68
C ARG A 8 -9.36 8.70 -17.97
N ASP A 9 -8.57 9.73 -17.86
CA ASP A 9 -8.93 11.08 -17.44
C ASP A 9 -9.99 11.61 -18.42
N ARG A 10 -11.18 11.04 -18.33
CA ARG A 10 -12.38 11.63 -18.95
C ARG A 10 -12.83 12.64 -17.91
N SER A 11 -12.33 13.86 -18.09
CA SER A 11 -12.79 15.02 -17.35
C SER A 11 -14.31 14.91 -17.19
N ILE A 12 -14.79 14.85 -15.94
CA ILE A 12 -16.22 14.91 -15.58
C ILE A 12 -16.87 16.14 -16.22
N PHE A 13 -16.08 17.10 -16.63
CA PHE A 13 -16.48 18.33 -17.31
C PHE A 13 -16.46 18.21 -18.84
N SER A 14 -16.16 17.05 -19.45
CA SER A 14 -16.28 16.89 -20.89
C SER A 14 -17.76 16.88 -21.30
N GLY A 15 -18.12 17.62 -22.33
CA GLY A 15 -19.51 17.66 -22.84
C GLY A 15 -20.08 16.27 -23.15
N LEU A 16 -19.23 15.37 -23.65
CA LEU A 16 -19.61 13.99 -23.96
C LEU A 16 -19.95 13.16 -22.70
N PHE A 17 -19.26 13.40 -21.59
CA PHE A 17 -19.60 12.76 -20.30
C PHE A 17 -20.95 13.26 -19.79
N HIS A 18 -21.19 14.55 -19.91
CA HIS A 18 -22.45 15.17 -19.47
C HIS A 18 -23.64 14.70 -20.30
N GLU A 19 -23.49 14.56 -21.62
CA GLU A 19 -24.55 14.02 -22.48
C GLU A 19 -24.88 12.57 -22.17
N ASN A 20 -23.87 11.74 -21.95
CA ASN A 20 -24.06 10.30 -21.71
C ASN A 20 -24.59 9.97 -20.32
N HIS A 21 -24.43 10.87 -19.34
CA HIS A 21 -24.80 10.65 -17.93
C HIS A 21 -25.75 11.71 -17.38
N LYS A 22 -26.41 12.46 -18.25
CA LYS A 22 -27.26 13.59 -17.87
C LYS A 22 -28.32 13.21 -16.83
N GLU A 23 -29.04 12.12 -17.05
CA GLU A 23 -30.11 11.68 -16.15
C GLU A 23 -29.58 11.38 -14.73
N VAL A 24 -28.43 10.70 -14.64
CA VAL A 24 -27.80 10.36 -13.36
C VAL A 24 -27.26 11.61 -12.66
N ILE A 25 -26.73 12.54 -13.43
CA ILE A 25 -26.23 13.82 -12.92
C ILE A 25 -27.39 14.69 -12.42
N ASP A 26 -28.47 14.79 -13.19
CA ASP A 26 -29.66 15.56 -12.81
C ASP A 26 -30.35 14.95 -11.56
N GLU A 27 -30.40 13.63 -11.44
CA GLU A 27 -30.90 12.94 -10.25
C GLU A 27 -30.02 13.23 -9.02
N LEU A 28 -28.70 13.18 -9.17
CA LEU A 28 -27.74 13.49 -8.13
C LEU A 28 -27.91 14.94 -7.64
N PHE A 29 -27.95 15.90 -8.56
CA PHE A 29 -28.17 17.30 -8.20
C PHE A 29 -29.53 17.56 -7.57
N SER A 30 -30.58 16.84 -8.01
CA SER A 30 -31.88 16.93 -7.41
C SER A 30 -31.88 16.42 -5.97
N LYS A 31 -31.20 15.30 -5.69
CA LYS A 31 -31.05 14.77 -4.33
C LYS A 31 -30.27 15.73 -3.42
N LEU A 32 -29.25 16.37 -3.94
CA LEU A 32 -28.44 17.34 -3.19
C LEU A 32 -29.17 18.67 -2.94
N ALA A 33 -30.08 19.08 -3.85
CA ALA A 33 -30.75 20.38 -3.80
C ALA A 33 -32.04 20.38 -2.95
N LEU A 34 -32.69 19.22 -2.76
CA LEU A 34 -34.04 19.14 -2.19
C LEU A 34 -34.11 19.16 -0.67
N ASP A 35 -32.97 19.07 0.05
CA ASP A 35 -33.07 18.91 1.50
C ASP A 35 -31.85 19.52 2.23
N GLN A 36 -32.09 20.67 2.88
CA GLN A 36 -31.00 21.34 3.63
C GLN A 36 -30.51 20.51 4.82
N ASP A 37 -31.35 19.71 5.46
CA ASP A 37 -30.97 18.85 6.59
C ASP A 37 -30.52 17.45 6.15
N ASN A 38 -31.09 16.89 5.08
CA ASN A 38 -30.67 15.61 4.51
C ASN A 38 -29.60 15.77 3.42
N GLY A 39 -29.45 16.96 2.85
CA GLY A 39 -28.43 17.28 1.88
C GLY A 39 -27.00 17.12 2.44
N ILE A 40 -26.78 17.42 3.72
CA ILE A 40 -25.51 17.19 4.40
C ILE A 40 -25.24 15.69 4.53
N LYS A 41 -26.24 14.88 4.90
CA LYS A 41 -26.10 13.41 4.97
C LYS A 41 -25.89 12.78 3.60
N ALA A 42 -26.60 13.29 2.57
CA ALA A 42 -26.39 12.85 1.20
C ALA A 42 -25.01 13.24 0.67
N LEU A 43 -24.52 14.43 1.04
CA LEU A 43 -23.19 14.88 0.67
C LEU A 43 -22.11 13.98 1.32
N ASP A 44 -22.27 13.62 2.59
CA ASP A 44 -21.37 12.72 3.29
C ASP A 44 -21.37 11.33 2.64
N GLU A 45 -22.51 10.83 2.19
CA GLU A 45 -22.61 9.56 1.46
C GLU A 45 -21.81 9.59 0.15
N PHE A 46 -21.89 10.68 -0.61
CA PHE A 46 -21.18 10.81 -1.89
C PHE A 46 -19.72 11.25 -1.74
N THR A 47 -19.33 11.87 -0.65
CA THR A 47 -17.96 12.29 -0.39
C THR A 47 -17.11 11.22 0.29
N ASP A 48 -17.74 10.29 1.02
CA ASP A 48 -17.05 9.16 1.62
C ASP A 48 -17.00 7.98 0.63
N TYR A 49 -15.86 7.81 -0.06
CA TYR A 49 -15.68 6.72 -1.02
C TYR A 49 -15.94 5.32 -0.44
N ARG A 50 -15.86 5.13 0.86
CA ARG A 50 -16.13 3.85 1.55
C ARG A 50 -17.61 3.43 1.47
N THR A 51 -18.50 4.34 1.15
CA THR A 51 -19.94 4.06 1.06
C THR A 51 -20.37 3.53 -0.31
N TYR A 52 -19.59 3.81 -1.37
CA TYR A 52 -19.94 3.47 -2.75
C TYR A 52 -18.84 2.80 -3.56
N MET A 53 -17.64 2.62 -2.98
CA MET A 53 -16.52 1.95 -3.64
C MET A 53 -16.15 0.68 -2.89
N ASP A 54 -16.16 -0.42 -3.60
CA ASP A 54 -15.51 -1.65 -3.18
C ASP A 54 -14.17 -1.78 -3.91
N TYR A 55 -13.14 -2.23 -3.19
CA TYR A 55 -11.85 -2.49 -3.78
C TYR A 55 -11.32 -3.86 -3.33
N ASP A 56 -10.62 -4.51 -4.21
CA ASP A 56 -9.93 -5.75 -3.89
C ASP A 56 -8.60 -5.83 -4.65
N ILE A 57 -7.69 -6.65 -4.19
CA ILE A 57 -6.42 -6.91 -4.87
C ILE A 57 -6.56 -8.20 -5.65
N LYS A 58 -6.40 -8.13 -6.97
CA LYS A 58 -6.37 -9.29 -7.83
C LYS A 58 -4.96 -9.87 -7.87
N ILE A 59 -4.80 -11.08 -7.34
CA ILE A 59 -3.55 -11.84 -7.38
C ILE A 59 -3.61 -12.77 -8.59
N THR A 60 -2.73 -12.56 -9.56
CA THR A 60 -2.64 -13.43 -10.76
C THR A 60 -1.52 -14.44 -10.55
N HIS A 61 -1.84 -15.72 -10.73
CA HIS A 61 -0.92 -16.84 -10.60
C HIS A 61 -0.18 -17.12 -11.94
N GLU A 62 0.89 -17.91 -11.88
CA GLU A 62 1.70 -18.25 -13.04
C GLU A 62 0.92 -19.06 -14.10
N ASP A 63 -0.07 -19.84 -13.70
CA ASP A 63 -0.97 -20.60 -14.58
C ASP A 63 -2.05 -19.76 -15.27
N GLY A 64 -2.07 -18.44 -15.00
CA GLY A 64 -3.06 -17.50 -15.53
C GLY A 64 -4.37 -17.44 -14.75
N SER A 65 -4.56 -18.27 -13.73
CA SER A 65 -5.67 -18.15 -12.79
C SER A 65 -5.53 -16.91 -11.91
N TYR A 66 -6.59 -16.53 -11.22
CA TYR A 66 -6.52 -15.42 -10.27
C TYR A 66 -7.28 -15.71 -8.98
N SER A 67 -6.84 -15.07 -7.91
CA SER A 67 -7.50 -15.04 -6.62
C SER A 67 -7.78 -13.59 -6.21
N LEU A 68 -8.84 -13.38 -5.46
CA LEU A 68 -9.11 -12.10 -4.81
C LEU A 68 -8.49 -12.10 -3.41
N TYR A 69 -7.80 -11.03 -3.07
CA TYR A 69 -7.10 -10.93 -1.79
C TYR A 69 -8.02 -11.07 -0.59
N SER A 70 -9.23 -10.47 -0.66
CA SER A 70 -10.24 -10.62 0.39
C SER A 70 -10.55 -12.07 0.71
N LYS A 71 -10.71 -12.93 -0.31
CA LYS A 71 -10.96 -14.36 -0.14
C LYS A 71 -9.74 -15.11 0.38
N VAL A 72 -8.56 -14.76 -0.12
CA VAL A 72 -7.30 -15.38 0.35
C VAL A 72 -7.07 -15.10 1.83
N CYS A 73 -7.41 -13.89 2.31
CA CYS A 73 -7.30 -13.54 3.73
C CYS A 73 -8.20 -14.37 4.66
N GLU A 74 -9.36 -14.80 4.17
CA GLU A 74 -10.27 -15.65 4.94
C GLU A 74 -9.80 -17.10 5.05
N GLU A 75 -9.11 -17.61 4.02
CA GLU A 75 -8.77 -19.03 3.88
C GLU A 75 -7.35 -19.38 4.33
N LYS A 76 -6.42 -18.41 4.33
CA LYS A 76 -5.00 -18.66 4.48
C LYS A 76 -4.40 -18.08 5.75
N SER A 77 -3.25 -18.63 6.16
CA SER A 77 -2.49 -18.14 7.32
C SER A 77 -1.87 -16.76 7.09
N GLY A 78 -1.66 -15.99 8.17
CA GLY A 78 -1.22 -14.60 8.13
C GLY A 78 0.00 -14.29 7.25
N GLY A 79 0.97 -15.21 7.10
CA GLY A 79 2.14 -14.98 6.25
C GLY A 79 1.84 -14.91 4.76
N GLU A 80 0.92 -15.74 4.27
CA GLU A 80 0.52 -15.74 2.86
C GLU A 80 -0.29 -14.51 2.46
N THR A 81 -1.00 -13.94 3.41
CA THR A 81 -1.83 -12.75 3.19
C THR A 81 -1.03 -11.46 3.24
N GLN A 82 0.05 -11.40 3.99
CA GLN A 82 0.84 -10.18 4.14
C GLN A 82 1.67 -9.82 2.89
N THR A 83 2.17 -10.83 2.15
CA THR A 83 3.00 -10.57 0.95
C THR A 83 2.32 -9.67 -0.09
N PRO A 84 1.09 -9.95 -0.57
CA PRO A 84 0.40 -9.08 -1.51
C PRO A 84 0.15 -7.67 -0.97
N PHE A 85 -0.11 -7.56 0.33
CA PHE A 85 -0.29 -6.27 0.99
C PHE A 85 0.97 -5.41 0.91
N TYR A 86 2.13 -5.92 1.32
CA TYR A 86 3.40 -5.18 1.26
C TYR A 86 3.76 -4.77 -0.17
N VAL A 87 3.57 -5.66 -1.14
CA VAL A 87 3.83 -5.36 -2.56
C VAL A 87 2.93 -4.24 -3.06
N THR A 88 1.64 -4.30 -2.74
CA THR A 88 0.65 -3.29 -3.18
C THR A 88 0.93 -1.93 -2.54
N VAL A 89 1.20 -1.91 -1.24
CA VAL A 89 1.53 -0.67 -0.51
C VAL A 89 2.80 -0.03 -1.07
N ALA A 90 3.87 -0.81 -1.24
CA ALA A 90 5.12 -0.30 -1.80
C ALA A 90 4.95 0.24 -3.23
N ALA A 91 4.20 -0.47 -4.09
CA ALA A 91 3.90 -0.02 -5.45
C ALA A 91 3.08 1.28 -5.47
N SER A 92 2.13 1.42 -4.54
CA SER A 92 1.31 2.63 -4.39
C SER A 92 2.16 3.84 -3.99
N PHE A 93 3.13 3.66 -3.11
CA PHE A 93 4.07 4.73 -2.75
C PHE A 93 4.97 5.13 -3.91
N VAL A 94 5.47 4.18 -4.70
CA VAL A 94 6.23 4.51 -5.92
C VAL A 94 5.39 5.38 -6.86
N GLN A 95 4.13 5.01 -7.08
CA GLN A 95 3.23 5.78 -7.93
C GLN A 95 2.96 7.18 -7.36
N LEU A 96 2.69 7.28 -6.05
CA LEU A 96 2.46 8.56 -5.38
C LEU A 96 3.66 9.51 -5.52
N TYR A 97 4.86 9.01 -5.27
CA TYR A 97 6.08 9.81 -5.37
C TYR A 97 6.41 10.19 -6.81
N ASN A 98 6.22 9.30 -7.77
CA ASN A 98 6.44 9.60 -9.18
C ASN A 98 5.47 10.64 -9.75
N ASN A 99 4.21 10.63 -9.30
CA ASN A 99 3.19 11.56 -9.78
C ASN A 99 3.30 12.96 -9.18
N ASN A 100 3.81 13.08 -7.96
CA ASN A 100 3.78 14.35 -7.22
C ASN A 100 5.03 15.20 -7.40
N ILE A 101 6.07 14.73 -8.12
CA ILE A 101 7.35 15.38 -7.98
C ILE A 101 8.09 15.37 -9.31
N GLY A 102 8.42 16.56 -9.76
CA GLY A 102 9.27 16.82 -10.93
C GLY A 102 10.72 16.32 -10.77
N GLY A 103 10.89 15.10 -10.30
CA GLY A 103 12.15 14.35 -10.32
C GLY A 103 13.10 14.52 -9.14
N GLU A 104 12.79 15.32 -8.13
CA GLU A 104 13.74 15.64 -7.04
C GLU A 104 13.30 15.24 -5.62
N ALA A 105 12.26 14.42 -5.44
CA ALA A 105 11.85 14.04 -4.10
C ALA A 105 12.41 12.72 -3.63
N ILE A 106 12.77 12.72 -2.36
CA ILE A 106 13.13 11.51 -1.63
C ILE A 106 11.85 10.76 -1.29
N GLY A 107 11.61 9.64 -1.97
CA GLY A 107 10.54 8.73 -1.60
C GLY A 107 10.94 7.93 -0.37
N MET A 108 10.26 8.13 0.77
CA MET A 108 10.51 7.37 2.00
C MET A 108 9.24 6.67 2.47
N VAL A 109 9.38 5.42 2.86
CA VAL A 109 8.30 4.59 3.43
C VAL A 109 8.78 3.99 4.73
N MET A 110 7.93 4.06 5.76
CA MET A 110 8.21 3.46 7.07
C MET A 110 7.18 2.36 7.34
N PHE A 111 7.68 1.19 7.71
CA PHE A 111 6.86 0.06 8.15
C PHE A 111 7.11 -0.18 9.63
N ASP A 112 6.05 -0.15 10.42
CA ASP A 112 6.08 -0.51 11.84
C ASP A 112 5.58 -1.94 12.04
N GLU A 113 6.18 -2.66 12.97
CA GLU A 113 5.89 -4.08 13.24
C GLU A 113 5.91 -4.98 11.99
N ALA A 114 6.79 -4.67 11.04
CA ALA A 114 6.84 -5.36 9.77
C ALA A 114 7.17 -6.84 9.93
N PHE A 115 6.52 -7.67 9.11
CA PHE A 115 6.81 -9.09 8.94
C PHE A 115 6.52 -9.99 10.15
N ASN A 116 5.72 -9.54 11.12
CA ASN A 116 5.44 -10.31 12.35
C ASN A 116 5.00 -11.76 12.09
N ASN A 117 4.12 -11.96 11.10
CA ASN A 117 3.52 -13.25 10.79
C ASN A 117 4.05 -13.88 9.49
N MET A 118 5.23 -13.45 9.03
CA MET A 118 5.84 -13.97 7.81
C MET A 118 7.01 -14.90 8.13
N ASP A 119 7.15 -15.93 7.29
CA ASP A 119 8.34 -16.78 7.29
C ASP A 119 9.52 -16.08 6.59
N ASP A 120 10.72 -16.63 6.78
CA ASP A 120 11.98 -16.11 6.29
C ASP A 120 12.08 -16.04 4.77
N GLU A 121 11.50 -17.01 4.05
CA GLU A 121 11.48 -17.04 2.59
C GLU A 121 10.66 -15.88 2.02
N ARG A 122 9.46 -15.66 2.55
CA ARG A 122 8.58 -14.57 2.15
C ARG A 122 9.14 -13.19 2.51
N ILE A 123 9.70 -13.06 3.71
CA ILE A 123 10.44 -11.83 4.10
C ILE A 123 11.52 -11.54 3.07
N GLY A 124 12.28 -12.57 2.69
CA GLY A 124 13.33 -12.47 1.69
C GLY A 124 12.83 -11.94 0.35
N ALA A 125 11.75 -12.50 -0.15
CA ALA A 125 11.15 -12.11 -1.44
C ALA A 125 10.60 -10.68 -1.42
N VAL A 126 9.92 -10.28 -0.34
CA VAL A 126 9.39 -8.92 -0.20
C VAL A 126 10.51 -7.90 -0.12
N LEU A 127 11.55 -8.15 0.67
CA LEU A 127 12.70 -7.24 0.78
C LEU A 127 13.47 -7.13 -0.54
N GLU A 128 13.63 -8.22 -1.28
CA GLU A 128 14.25 -8.18 -2.60
C GLU A 128 13.44 -7.34 -3.58
N PHE A 129 12.12 -7.47 -3.56
CA PHE A 129 11.24 -6.62 -4.35
C PHE A 129 11.38 -5.15 -3.94
N MET A 130 11.31 -4.84 -2.64
CA MET A 130 11.39 -3.48 -2.12
C MET A 130 12.74 -2.80 -2.45
N ASN A 131 13.84 -3.54 -2.39
CA ASN A 131 15.17 -3.03 -2.73
C ASN A 131 15.35 -2.65 -4.21
N ARG A 132 14.45 -3.08 -5.08
CA ARG A 132 14.43 -2.68 -6.51
C ARG A 132 13.65 -1.40 -6.75
N LEU A 133 12.92 -0.93 -5.76
CA LEU A 133 12.11 0.29 -5.87
C LEU A 133 12.95 1.53 -5.58
N PRO A 134 12.66 2.67 -6.22
CA PRO A 134 13.32 3.94 -5.94
C PRO A 134 12.80 4.58 -4.65
N LEU A 135 12.85 3.83 -3.55
CA LEU A 135 12.34 4.24 -2.24
C LEU A 135 13.41 4.03 -1.17
N GLN A 136 13.50 4.96 -0.24
CA GLN A 136 14.16 4.74 1.04
C GLN A 136 13.17 4.04 1.98
N ILE A 137 13.54 2.86 2.46
CA ILE A 137 12.66 2.04 3.27
C ILE A 137 13.22 1.95 4.69
N VAL A 138 12.39 2.29 5.66
CA VAL A 138 12.68 2.15 7.08
C VAL A 138 11.75 1.08 7.64
N ILE A 139 12.31 0.09 8.32
CA ILE A 139 11.56 -1.04 8.86
C ILE A 139 11.82 -1.13 10.35
N ALA A 140 10.78 -0.98 11.15
CA ALA A 140 10.78 -1.38 12.54
C ALA A 140 10.26 -2.82 12.63
N ALA A 141 11.07 -3.72 13.16
CA ALA A 141 10.75 -5.14 13.25
C ALA A 141 11.12 -5.71 14.62
N PRO A 142 10.40 -6.74 15.07
CA PRO A 142 10.73 -7.39 16.33
C PRO A 142 12.09 -8.10 16.29
N PRO A 143 12.74 -8.29 17.45
CA PRO A 143 14.10 -8.82 17.54
C PRO A 143 14.30 -10.22 16.91
N ASP A 144 13.27 -11.05 16.92
CA ASP A 144 13.31 -12.39 16.34
C ASP A 144 13.40 -12.39 14.81
N LYS A 145 13.03 -11.28 14.16
CA LYS A 145 13.12 -11.12 12.70
C LYS A 145 14.43 -10.53 12.21
N ILE A 146 15.26 -10.01 13.12
CA ILE A 146 16.50 -9.30 12.76
C ILE A 146 17.46 -10.17 11.93
N GLN A 147 17.52 -11.46 12.23
CA GLN A 147 18.38 -12.41 11.52
C GLN A 147 18.02 -12.60 10.04
N TYR A 148 16.74 -12.36 9.67
CA TYR A 148 16.24 -12.48 8.29
C TYR A 148 16.26 -11.16 7.54
N ILE A 149 15.99 -10.06 8.26
CA ILE A 149 15.86 -8.72 7.68
C ILE A 149 17.23 -8.05 7.57
N GLY A 150 17.98 -8.02 8.66
CA GLY A 150 19.20 -7.25 8.78
C GLY A 150 20.26 -7.54 7.70
N PRO A 151 20.55 -8.79 7.32
CA PRO A 151 21.50 -9.09 6.26
C PRO A 151 21.14 -8.53 4.88
N LYS A 152 19.88 -8.12 4.70
CA LYS A 152 19.33 -7.58 3.44
C LYS A 152 19.18 -6.05 3.45
N MET A 153 19.46 -5.42 4.60
CA MET A 153 19.41 -3.96 4.78
C MET A 153 20.81 -3.35 4.67
N GLN A 154 20.87 -2.10 4.22
CA GLN A 154 22.12 -1.34 4.16
C GLN A 154 22.63 -0.96 5.55
N GLU A 155 21.71 -0.67 6.45
CA GLU A 155 21.99 -0.26 7.82
C GLU A 155 20.99 -0.92 8.77
N THR A 156 21.46 -1.33 9.94
CA THR A 156 20.60 -1.89 10.99
C THR A 156 20.92 -1.19 12.31
N LEU A 157 19.89 -0.67 12.94
CA LEU A 157 19.96 0.00 14.23
C LEU A 157 19.24 -0.85 15.29
N LEU A 158 19.92 -1.08 16.40
CA LEU A 158 19.32 -1.72 17.58
C LEU A 158 18.89 -0.66 18.58
N VAL A 159 17.62 -0.72 18.97
CA VAL A 159 17.11 0.06 20.08
C VAL A 159 17.20 -0.80 21.33
N LEU A 160 18.05 -0.40 22.25
CA LEU A 160 18.30 -1.10 23.49
C LEU A 160 17.74 -0.25 24.65
N THR A 161 17.10 -0.91 25.61
CA THR A 161 16.55 -0.24 26.80
C THR A 161 17.14 -0.87 28.04
N ASP A 162 17.77 -0.03 28.86
CA ASP A 162 18.27 -0.39 30.17
C ASP A 162 17.56 0.47 31.21
N ASP A 163 16.74 -0.18 32.05
CA ASP A 163 15.89 0.44 33.07
C ASP A 163 14.96 1.52 32.47
N LYS A 164 15.31 2.78 32.56
CA LYS A 164 14.51 3.94 32.06
C LYS A 164 15.20 4.70 30.92
N VAL A 165 16.32 4.20 30.44
CA VAL A 165 17.10 4.87 29.39
C VAL A 165 17.11 3.96 28.15
N SER A 166 16.78 4.54 27.01
CA SER A 166 16.92 3.86 25.72
C SER A 166 18.05 4.50 24.92
N PHE A 167 18.82 3.68 24.26
CA PHE A 167 19.89 4.11 23.36
C PHE A 167 19.85 3.30 22.06
N VAL A 168 20.44 3.88 21.02
CA VAL A 168 20.46 3.29 19.69
C VAL A 168 21.90 2.98 19.32
N GLU A 169 22.14 1.74 18.91
CA GLU A 169 23.45 1.28 18.43
C GLU A 169 23.37 0.76 17.01
N GLU A 170 24.40 1.07 16.21
CA GLU A 170 24.56 0.48 14.88
C GLU A 170 24.97 -1.00 15.02
N TYR A 171 24.17 -1.89 14.42
CA TYR A 171 24.45 -3.32 14.40
C TYR A 171 25.09 -3.71 13.07
N ARG A 172 26.31 -4.23 13.14
CA ARG A 172 27.05 -4.71 11.97
C ARG A 172 27.06 -6.22 11.96
N TYR A 173 26.49 -6.79 10.90
CA TYR A 173 26.63 -8.21 10.66
C TYR A 173 28.09 -8.53 10.38
N ALA A 174 28.66 -9.51 11.07
CA ALA A 174 29.96 -10.04 10.72
C ALA A 174 29.84 -10.61 9.30
N SER A 175 30.34 -9.88 8.33
CA SER A 175 30.44 -10.36 6.95
C SER A 175 31.31 -11.61 6.97
N GLY A 176 30.66 -12.77 6.86
CA GLY A 176 31.37 -14.01 6.65
C GLY A 176 32.21 -13.85 5.37
N ARG A 177 33.52 -13.71 5.53
CA ARG A 177 34.44 -13.77 4.40
C ARG A 177 34.21 -15.10 3.68
N LYS A 178 33.62 -15.04 2.49
CA LYS A 178 33.80 -16.09 1.49
C LYS A 178 35.03 -15.79 0.68
#